data_621d07aceca1908e1ad0718a707346f3
#
_entry.id   621d07aceca1908e1ad0718a707346f3
#
_cell.length_a   1.000
_cell.length_b   1.000
_cell.length_c   1.000
_cell.angle_alpha   90.00
_cell.angle_beta   90.00
_cell.angle_gamma   90.00
#
_symmetry.space_group_name_H-M   'P 1'
#
loop_
_entity.id
_entity.type
_entity.pdbx_description
1 polymer ?
#
loop_
_entity_poly.entity_id
_entity_poly.type
_entity_poly.pdbx_seq_one_letter_code
_entity_poly.pdbx_strand_id
1 'polypeptide(L)'
;MSPRRIVPRFNDLSAAEVQDLFLTVQRVSRMVERVFSASSLNIAIQDGVDAGQSVPHVHAHIIPRKKDDLEEKGGTDAIYGMMESEDADLSKQLADRERAAKAHLAGEEKKGRFPAVDNDSRKPRTDQEMQEEAEWLAEEMARDGRDEQSVV
;
A
#
# COMPACT_ATOMS: atom_id res chain seq x y z
N MET A 1 -0.79 -3.29 4.69
CA MET A 1 -1.18 -3.81 6.04
C MET A 1 0.04 -3.86 6.92
N SER A 2 -0.11 -3.53 8.23
CA SER A 2 1.00 -3.52 9.18
C SER A 2 0.53 -3.94 10.57
N PRO A 3 1.40 -4.51 11.43
CA PRO A 3 1.09 -4.77 12.83
C PRO A 3 0.85 -3.46 13.58
N ARG A 4 0.10 -3.52 14.71
CA ARG A 4 -0.15 -2.33 15.55
C ARG A 4 1.10 -1.84 16.27
N ARG A 5 1.93 -2.78 16.74
CA ARG A 5 3.23 -2.45 17.34
C ARG A 5 4.20 -2.07 16.23
N ILE A 6 4.86 -0.94 16.35
CA ILE A 6 5.87 -0.50 15.38
C ILE A 6 7.08 -1.45 15.45
N VAL A 7 7.31 -2.18 14.38
CA VAL A 7 8.38 -3.18 14.26
C VAL A 7 9.13 -2.91 12.97
N PRO A 8 10.42 -2.58 13.02
CA PRO A 8 11.20 -2.22 11.83
C PRO A 8 11.37 -3.37 10.84
N ARG A 9 11.63 -4.59 11.34
CA ARG A 9 11.99 -5.74 10.52
C ARG A 9 11.05 -6.92 10.76
N PHE A 10 10.85 -7.73 9.73
CA PHE A 10 10.02 -8.94 9.81
C PHE A 10 10.51 -9.92 10.88
N ASN A 11 11.83 -10.09 10.99
CA ASN A 11 12.45 -10.96 11.98
C ASN A 11 12.26 -10.51 13.44
N ASP A 12 11.84 -9.26 13.66
CA ASP A 12 11.57 -8.71 15.00
C ASP A 12 10.12 -8.95 15.46
N LEU A 13 9.29 -9.57 14.59
CA LEU A 13 7.94 -9.99 14.95
C LEU A 13 7.98 -11.24 15.81
N SER A 14 7.10 -11.30 16.81
CA SER A 14 6.84 -12.56 17.52
C SER A 14 6.07 -13.56 16.64
N ALA A 15 6.13 -14.83 16.96
CA ALA A 15 5.39 -15.87 16.24
C ALA A 15 3.87 -15.58 16.21
N ALA A 16 3.30 -15.05 17.28
CA ALA A 16 1.90 -14.68 17.35
C ALA A 16 1.57 -13.52 16.39
N GLU A 17 2.44 -12.50 16.30
CA GLU A 17 2.28 -11.39 15.38
C GLU A 17 2.40 -11.83 13.91
N VAL A 18 3.33 -12.74 13.61
CA VAL A 18 3.46 -13.34 12.26
C VAL A 18 2.18 -14.08 11.89
N GLN A 19 1.67 -14.91 12.81
CA GLN A 19 0.44 -15.68 12.57
C GLN A 19 -0.76 -14.75 12.34
N ASP A 20 -0.96 -13.75 13.19
CA ASP A 20 -2.06 -12.78 13.08
C ASP A 20 -1.96 -11.97 11.78
N LEU A 21 -0.76 -11.50 11.44
CA LEU A 21 -0.50 -10.76 10.20
C LEU A 21 -0.89 -11.59 8.97
N PHE A 22 -0.43 -12.85 8.86
CA PHE A 22 -0.70 -13.66 7.68
C PHE A 22 -2.14 -14.16 7.59
N LEU A 23 -2.79 -14.47 8.70
CA LEU A 23 -4.22 -14.77 8.71
C LEU A 23 -5.04 -13.55 8.26
N THR A 24 -4.65 -12.37 8.71
CA THR A 24 -5.31 -11.13 8.30
C THR A 24 -5.03 -10.81 6.82
N VAL A 25 -3.79 -11.00 6.34
CA VAL A 25 -3.45 -10.88 4.90
C VAL A 25 -4.33 -11.81 4.06
N GLN A 26 -4.50 -13.07 4.47
CA GLN A 26 -5.35 -14.01 3.73
C GLN A 26 -6.81 -13.55 3.67
N ARG A 27 -7.37 -13.09 4.79
CA ARG A 27 -8.75 -12.57 4.83
C ARG A 27 -8.93 -11.34 3.93
N VAL A 28 -8.01 -10.38 4.03
CA VAL A 28 -8.03 -9.18 3.17
C VAL A 28 -7.85 -9.55 1.71
N SER A 29 -7.01 -10.54 1.39
CA SER A 29 -6.79 -11.01 0.02
C SER A 29 -8.08 -11.52 -0.61
N ARG A 30 -8.86 -12.35 0.09
CA ARG A 30 -10.16 -12.85 -0.41
C ARG A 30 -11.12 -11.69 -0.71
N MET A 31 -11.23 -10.75 0.21
CA MET A 31 -12.07 -9.55 0.01
C MET A 31 -11.61 -8.74 -1.19
N VAL A 32 -10.30 -8.49 -1.34
CA VAL A 32 -9.72 -7.73 -2.45
C VAL A 32 -9.97 -8.42 -3.79
N GLU A 33 -9.79 -9.74 -3.90
CA GLU A 33 -10.09 -10.49 -5.12
C GLU A 33 -11.57 -10.32 -5.52
N ARG A 34 -12.48 -10.49 -4.58
CA ARG A 34 -13.93 -10.36 -4.81
C ARG A 34 -14.31 -8.94 -5.21
N VAL A 35 -13.92 -7.96 -4.41
CA VAL A 35 -14.32 -6.55 -4.58
C VAL A 35 -13.79 -5.94 -5.88
N PHE A 36 -12.53 -6.22 -6.20
CA PHE A 36 -11.88 -5.67 -7.40
C PHE A 36 -11.97 -6.59 -8.62
N SER A 37 -12.66 -7.74 -8.51
CA SER A 37 -12.74 -8.75 -9.57
C SER A 37 -11.34 -9.10 -10.11
N ALA A 38 -10.40 -9.29 -9.18
CA ALA A 38 -9.03 -9.66 -9.52
C ALA A 38 -8.95 -11.15 -9.85
N SER A 39 -8.08 -11.52 -10.80
CA SER A 39 -7.81 -12.92 -11.15
C SER A 39 -6.65 -13.50 -10.35
N SER A 40 -5.85 -12.65 -9.73
CA SER A 40 -4.69 -13.01 -8.90
C SER A 40 -4.25 -11.83 -8.03
N LEU A 41 -3.30 -12.08 -7.12
CA LEU A 41 -2.73 -11.08 -6.24
C LEU A 41 -1.21 -11.15 -6.21
N ASN A 42 -0.54 -9.99 -6.17
CA ASN A 42 0.82 -9.91 -5.66
C ASN A 42 0.76 -9.61 -4.17
N ILE A 43 1.34 -10.50 -3.36
CA ILE A 43 1.48 -10.32 -1.91
C ILE A 43 2.97 -10.23 -1.62
N ALA A 44 3.42 -9.10 -1.07
CA ALA A 44 4.85 -8.85 -0.85
C ALA A 44 5.11 -8.12 0.46
N ILE A 45 6.27 -8.41 1.07
CA ILE A 45 6.83 -7.67 2.19
C ILE A 45 8.25 -7.29 1.78
N GLN A 46 8.54 -6.00 1.75
CA GLN A 46 9.90 -5.48 1.57
C GLN A 46 10.52 -5.34 2.96
N ASP A 47 11.51 -6.20 3.28
CA ASP A 47 12.10 -6.27 4.62
C ASP A 47 13.53 -5.73 4.63
N GLY A 48 13.67 -4.47 4.94
CA GLY A 48 14.93 -3.73 4.98
C GLY A 48 15.17 -2.85 3.77
N VAL A 49 16.10 -1.90 3.94
CA VAL A 49 16.38 -0.85 2.94
C VAL A 49 16.82 -1.44 1.61
N ASP A 50 17.68 -2.47 1.64
CA ASP A 50 18.21 -3.12 0.43
C ASP A 50 17.13 -3.92 -0.34
N ALA A 51 15.99 -4.20 0.32
CA ALA A 51 14.79 -4.80 -0.29
C ALA A 51 13.72 -3.76 -0.66
N GLY A 52 14.05 -2.47 -0.65
CA GLY A 52 13.15 -1.38 -1.01
C GLY A 52 12.20 -0.94 0.12
N GLN A 53 12.47 -1.30 1.39
CA GLN A 53 11.66 -0.82 2.51
C GLN A 53 11.86 0.67 2.72
N SER A 54 10.84 1.47 2.45
CA SER A 54 10.85 2.93 2.58
C SER A 54 10.39 3.42 3.96
N VAL A 55 9.54 2.66 4.64
CA VAL A 55 9.02 2.98 5.98
C VAL A 55 9.58 1.99 6.99
N PRO A 56 10.22 2.43 8.11
CA PRO A 56 10.81 1.54 9.11
C PRO A 56 9.75 0.85 9.99
N HIS A 57 8.82 0.18 9.36
CA HIS A 57 7.75 -0.56 9.98
C HIS A 57 7.32 -1.68 9.02
N VAL A 58 7.23 -2.92 9.50
CA VAL A 58 6.79 -4.05 8.68
C VAL A 58 5.42 -3.77 8.08
N HIS A 59 5.33 -3.89 6.76
CA HIS A 59 4.08 -3.77 6.04
C HIS A 59 3.99 -4.76 4.89
N ALA A 60 2.80 -5.31 4.70
CA ALA A 60 2.49 -6.21 3.60
C ALA A 60 1.67 -5.46 2.54
N HIS A 61 2.08 -5.60 1.29
CA HIS A 61 1.35 -5.16 0.11
C HIS A 61 0.42 -6.29 -0.35
N ILE A 62 -0.82 -5.94 -0.70
CA ILE A 62 -1.79 -6.84 -1.33
C ILE A 62 -2.28 -6.10 -2.57
N ILE A 63 -1.82 -6.51 -3.74
CA ILE A 63 -2.03 -5.81 -4.99
C ILE A 63 -2.90 -6.69 -5.89
N PRO A 64 -4.15 -6.27 -6.16
CA PRO A 64 -5.02 -7.00 -7.09
C PRO A 64 -4.49 -6.90 -8.51
N ARG A 65 -4.49 -8.05 -9.21
CA ARG A 65 -4.02 -8.18 -10.57
C ARG A 65 -5.13 -8.70 -11.48
N LYS A 66 -5.11 -8.25 -12.71
CA LYS A 66 -5.97 -8.73 -13.78
C LYS A 66 -5.12 -9.22 -14.95
N LYS A 67 -5.70 -10.08 -15.77
CA LYS A 67 -5.04 -10.52 -16.99
C LYS A 67 -4.63 -9.28 -17.81
N ASP A 68 -3.40 -9.27 -18.26
CA ASP A 68 -2.82 -8.27 -19.17
C ASP A 68 -2.76 -6.82 -18.61
N ASP A 69 -2.96 -6.63 -17.30
CA ASP A 69 -3.00 -5.31 -16.65
C ASP A 69 -1.67 -4.52 -16.70
N LEU A 70 -0.54 -5.18 -16.95
CA LEU A 70 0.79 -4.58 -17.07
C LEU A 70 1.48 -4.85 -18.41
N GLU A 71 0.77 -5.35 -19.45
CA GLU A 71 1.40 -5.63 -20.74
C GLU A 71 2.08 -4.38 -21.34
N GLU A 72 1.39 -3.23 -21.30
CA GLU A 72 1.94 -1.95 -21.79
C GLU A 72 3.10 -1.41 -20.96
N LYS A 73 3.28 -1.91 -19.74
CA LYS A 73 4.31 -1.46 -18.78
C LYS A 73 5.52 -2.39 -18.68
N GLY A 74 5.59 -3.40 -19.56
CA GLY A 74 6.70 -4.35 -19.59
C GLY A 74 6.38 -5.74 -19.02
N GLY A 75 5.11 -6.06 -18.83
CA GLY A 75 4.64 -7.37 -18.41
C GLY A 75 4.49 -7.52 -16.89
N THR A 76 4.25 -8.74 -16.45
CA THR A 76 3.88 -9.08 -15.08
C THR A 76 4.90 -8.59 -14.03
N ASP A 77 6.19 -8.63 -14.36
CA ASP A 77 7.27 -8.27 -13.44
C ASP A 77 7.48 -6.76 -13.27
N ALA A 78 6.83 -5.94 -14.11
CA ALA A 78 6.89 -4.48 -13.97
C ALA A 78 6.38 -3.99 -12.61
N ILE A 79 5.56 -4.78 -11.91
CA ILE A 79 5.04 -4.46 -10.58
C ILE A 79 6.16 -4.26 -9.56
N TYR A 80 7.26 -5.01 -9.64
CA TYR A 80 8.37 -4.88 -8.69
C TYR A 80 9.08 -3.53 -8.83
N GLY A 81 9.36 -3.11 -10.07
CA GLY A 81 9.90 -1.77 -10.31
C GLY A 81 8.95 -0.63 -9.89
N MET A 82 7.64 -0.83 -10.01
CA MET A 82 6.64 0.14 -9.54
C MET A 82 6.58 0.21 -8.01
N MET A 83 6.83 -0.90 -7.31
CA MET A 83 6.89 -0.91 -5.83
C MET A 83 8.17 -0.25 -5.28
N GLU A 84 9.27 -0.28 -6.05
CA GLU A 84 10.54 0.33 -5.70
C GLU A 84 10.62 1.80 -6.14
N SER A 85 9.67 2.27 -6.94
CA SER A 85 9.66 3.65 -7.42
C SER A 85 9.45 4.66 -6.30
N GLU A 86 9.96 5.87 -6.48
CA GLU A 86 9.80 6.98 -5.53
C GLU A 86 8.34 7.31 -5.23
N ASP A 87 7.42 6.97 -6.14
CA ASP A 87 5.98 7.15 -5.97
C ASP A 87 5.37 6.20 -4.92
N ALA A 88 6.03 5.07 -4.64
CA ALA A 88 5.63 4.14 -3.57
C ALA A 88 6.18 4.55 -2.19
N ASP A 89 7.09 5.52 -2.11
CA ASP A 89 7.69 6.00 -0.86
C ASP A 89 6.80 7.02 -0.14
N LEU A 90 5.90 6.50 0.68
CA LEU A 90 5.01 7.31 1.51
C LEU A 90 5.77 8.24 2.48
N SER A 91 6.94 7.81 2.97
CA SER A 91 7.77 8.62 3.88
C SER A 91 8.34 9.85 3.18
N LYS A 92 8.74 9.69 1.92
CA LYS A 92 9.25 10.77 1.09
C LYS A 92 8.14 11.75 0.74
N GLN A 93 6.96 11.24 0.38
CA GLN A 93 5.79 12.08 0.12
C GLN A 93 5.34 12.88 1.36
N LEU A 94 5.38 12.28 2.55
CA LEU A 94 5.09 12.97 3.80
C LEU A 94 6.15 14.03 4.13
N ALA A 95 7.45 13.71 3.97
CA ALA A 95 8.54 14.66 4.18
C ALA A 95 8.50 15.82 3.18
N ASP A 96 8.14 15.56 1.93
CA ASP A 96 8.00 16.58 0.90
C ASP A 96 6.77 17.48 1.15
N ARG A 97 5.67 16.91 1.65
CA ARG A 97 4.50 17.69 2.12
C ARG A 97 4.85 18.58 3.30
N GLU A 98 5.60 18.08 4.29
CA GLU A 98 6.06 18.92 5.42
C GLU A 98 7.02 20.02 4.97
N ARG A 99 7.93 19.73 4.03
CA ARG A 99 8.83 20.73 3.45
C ARG A 99 8.08 21.77 2.64
N ALA A 100 7.11 21.35 1.81
CA ALA A 100 6.27 22.25 1.03
C ALA A 100 5.41 23.14 1.94
N ALA A 101 4.85 22.61 3.02
CA ALA A 101 4.11 23.39 4.00
C ALA A 101 4.99 24.39 4.74
N LYS A 102 6.22 24.01 5.10
CA LYS A 102 7.21 24.92 5.70
C LYS A 102 7.72 25.98 4.71
N ALA A 103 7.94 25.62 3.45
CA ALA A 103 8.37 26.56 2.38
C ALA A 103 7.27 27.57 2.03
N HIS A 104 6.02 27.14 2.02
CA HIS A 104 4.86 28.03 1.80
C HIS A 104 4.72 29.07 2.93
N LEU A 105 5.06 28.69 4.17
CA LEU A 105 5.09 29.59 5.31
C LEU A 105 6.33 30.53 5.29
N ALA A 106 7.42 30.14 4.60
CA ALA A 106 8.67 30.89 4.52
C ALA A 106 8.83 31.74 3.24
N GLY A 107 7.92 31.65 2.27
CA GLY A 107 7.94 32.45 1.03
C GLY A 107 9.07 32.14 0.05
N GLU A 108 9.71 30.97 0.15
CA GLU A 108 10.81 30.56 -0.74
C GLU A 108 10.34 29.51 -1.77
N GLU A 109 10.14 29.94 -3.03
CA GLU A 109 10.01 29.03 -4.17
C GLU A 109 11.39 28.56 -4.63
N LYS A 110 11.78 27.33 -4.32
CA LYS A 110 12.91 26.64 -4.96
C LYS A 110 12.40 25.53 -5.88
N LYS A 111 12.62 25.73 -7.19
CA LYS A 111 12.46 24.70 -8.22
C LYS A 111 13.41 23.53 -7.95
N GLY A 112 12.87 22.42 -7.46
CA GLY A 112 13.57 21.12 -7.38
C GLY A 112 13.67 20.49 -8.76
N ARG A 113 14.89 20.10 -9.15
CA ARG A 113 15.26 19.53 -10.45
C ARG A 113 15.26 18.00 -10.35
N PHE A 114 14.07 17.39 -10.46
CA PHE A 114 13.93 15.96 -10.71
C PHE A 114 13.06 15.75 -11.95
N PRO A 115 13.28 14.69 -12.76
CA PRO A 115 12.39 14.40 -13.88
C PRO A 115 10.98 14.17 -13.33
N ALA A 116 10.05 15.01 -13.79
CA ALA A 116 8.64 14.88 -13.43
C ALA A 116 8.13 13.56 -13.99
N VAL A 117 7.89 12.58 -13.12
CA VAL A 117 6.97 11.50 -13.41
C VAL A 117 5.59 12.15 -13.47
N ASP A 118 4.78 11.74 -14.44
CA ASP A 118 3.50 12.32 -14.84
C ASP A 118 2.47 12.34 -13.68
N ASN A 119 2.74 13.19 -12.68
CA ASN A 119 1.88 13.44 -11.53
C ASN A 119 0.86 14.55 -11.77
N ASP A 120 0.94 15.25 -12.91
CA ASP A 120 0.06 16.37 -13.21
C ASP A 120 -1.40 15.92 -13.47
N SER A 121 -1.63 14.62 -13.65
CA SER A 121 -2.97 14.04 -13.82
C SER A 121 -3.59 13.43 -12.55
N ARG A 122 -2.82 13.23 -11.47
CA ARG A 122 -3.33 12.65 -10.22
C ARG A 122 -3.67 13.75 -9.21
N LYS A 123 -4.96 14.07 -9.10
CA LYS A 123 -5.44 14.84 -7.95
C LYS A 123 -5.28 14.01 -6.68
N PRO A 124 -4.64 14.54 -5.60
CA PRO A 124 -4.65 13.88 -4.31
C PRO A 124 -6.09 13.59 -3.89
N ARG A 125 -6.36 12.38 -3.39
CA ARG A 125 -7.66 12.06 -2.81
C ARG A 125 -7.92 12.93 -1.59
N THR A 126 -9.16 13.33 -1.41
CA THR A 126 -9.58 14.05 -0.21
C THR A 126 -9.68 13.10 0.98
N ASP A 127 -9.57 13.63 2.20
CA ASP A 127 -9.75 12.84 3.42
C ASP A 127 -11.12 12.17 3.47
N GLN A 128 -12.15 12.82 2.92
CA GLN A 128 -13.50 12.28 2.83
C GLN A 128 -13.57 11.06 1.90
N GLU A 129 -12.99 11.14 0.70
CA GLU A 129 -12.93 10.01 -0.25
C GLU A 129 -12.18 8.82 0.35
N MET A 130 -11.08 9.06 1.08
CA MET A 130 -10.33 8.01 1.76
C MET A 130 -11.14 7.37 2.90
N GLN A 131 -11.91 8.16 3.63
CA GLN A 131 -12.75 7.65 4.70
C GLN A 131 -13.91 6.81 4.16
N GLU A 132 -14.62 7.29 3.15
CA GLU A 132 -15.71 6.57 2.48
C GLU A 132 -15.24 5.22 1.91
N GLU A 133 -14.05 5.20 1.27
CA GLU A 133 -13.45 3.96 0.77
C GLU A 133 -13.09 3.00 1.92
N ALA A 134 -12.53 3.52 3.02
CA ALA A 134 -12.18 2.70 4.18
C ALA A 134 -13.41 2.10 4.87
N GLU A 135 -14.50 2.86 5.01
CA GLU A 135 -15.77 2.40 5.56
C GLU A 135 -16.39 1.32 4.67
N TRP A 136 -16.43 1.54 3.36
CA TRP A 136 -16.89 0.55 2.41
C TRP A 136 -16.09 -0.76 2.47
N LEU A 137 -14.74 -0.68 2.47
CA LEU A 137 -13.90 -1.87 2.59
C LEU A 137 -14.09 -2.60 3.94
N ALA A 138 -14.35 -1.86 5.02
CA ALA A 138 -14.65 -2.45 6.32
C ALA A 138 -15.97 -3.22 6.30
N GLU A 139 -17.00 -2.71 5.62
CA GLU A 139 -18.27 -3.42 5.42
C GLU A 139 -18.09 -4.69 4.59
N GLU A 140 -17.29 -4.63 3.52
CA GLU A 140 -16.98 -5.78 2.69
C GLU A 140 -16.24 -6.87 3.48
N MET A 141 -15.28 -6.49 4.32
CA MET A 141 -14.60 -7.41 5.24
C MET A 141 -15.56 -8.07 6.24
N ALA A 142 -16.55 -7.32 6.72
CA ALA A 142 -17.55 -7.86 7.65
C ALA A 142 -18.50 -8.87 6.98
N ARG A 143 -18.73 -8.77 5.67
CA ARG A 143 -19.50 -9.77 4.89
C ARG A 143 -18.76 -11.09 4.81
N ASP A 144 -17.48 -11.08 4.45
CA ASP A 144 -16.66 -12.28 4.34
C ASP A 144 -16.56 -13.05 5.68
N GLY A 145 -16.50 -12.35 6.82
CA GLY A 145 -16.47 -12.97 8.14
C GLY A 145 -17.80 -13.64 8.56
N ARG A 146 -18.92 -13.30 7.93
CA ARG A 146 -20.22 -13.95 8.19
C ARG A 146 -20.38 -15.24 7.41
N ASP A 147 -19.84 -15.29 6.19
CA ASP A 147 -19.93 -16.47 5.34
C ASP A 147 -19.08 -17.62 5.89
N GLU A 148 -17.96 -17.35 6.56
CA GLU A 148 -17.13 -18.36 7.23
C GLU A 148 -17.84 -19.01 8.45
N GLN A 149 -18.76 -18.31 9.12
CA GLN A 149 -19.51 -18.83 10.27
C GLN A 149 -20.76 -19.62 9.86
N SER A 150 -21.18 -19.56 8.61
CA SER A 150 -22.39 -20.24 8.10
C SER A 150 -22.10 -21.62 7.47
N VAL A 151 -20.85 -22.07 7.47
CA VAL A 151 -20.41 -23.36 6.87
C VAL A 151 -20.08 -24.42 7.95
N VAL A 152 -20.61 -24.28 9.16
CA VAL A 152 -20.51 -25.31 10.23
C VAL A 152 -21.87 -25.98 10.45
#